data_ce490cfbe55b91ccbdf98dea6d6aebfc
#
_entry.id   ce490cfbe55b91ccbdf98dea6d6aebfc
#
_cell.length_a   1.000
_cell.length_b   1.000
_cell.length_c   1.000
_cell.angle_alpha   90.00
_cell.angle_beta   90.00
_cell.angle_gamma   90.00
#
_symmetry.space_group_name_H-M   'P 1'
#
loop_
_entity.id
_entity.type
_entity.pdbx_description
1 polymer ?
#
loop_
_entity_poly.entity_id
_entity_poly.type
_entity_poly.pdbx_seq_one_letter_code
_entity_poly.pdbx_strand_id
1 'polypeptide(L)'
;CAARQGRSYNCGREAALWLKNWITTNELECHVMQRDAKGNMVGTCSLGQYDLGAALVNAGWAVAYQKYTDIYVPYERQAQMNKRGLWQGTFYMPWDWRAMQGKKPKIKVIKPKSRKKGILDL
;
A
#
# COMPACT_ATOMS: atom_id res chain seq x y z
N CYS A 1 6.32 0.45 9.82
CA CYS A 1 7.42 0.49 8.86
C CYS A 1 8.68 1.02 9.53
N ALA A 2 9.82 0.61 9.06
CA ALA A 2 11.09 1.10 9.54
C ALA A 2 11.90 1.71 8.40
N ALA A 3 12.46 2.88 8.65
CA ALA A 3 13.26 3.56 7.66
C ALA A 3 14.60 2.87 7.54
N ARG A 4 15.41 3.29 6.55
CA ARG A 4 16.68 2.70 6.36
C ARG A 4 17.53 2.65 7.58
N GLN A 5 17.50 3.60 8.45
CA GLN A 5 18.30 3.61 9.63
C GLN A 5 17.69 2.77 10.73
N GLY A 6 16.61 2.10 10.49
CA GLY A 6 15.93 1.29 11.49
C GLY A 6 14.93 2.02 12.36
N ARG A 7 14.75 3.35 12.13
CA ARG A 7 13.82 4.08 12.91
C ARG A 7 12.42 3.85 12.46
N SER A 8 11.49 3.61 13.34
CA SER A 8 10.10 3.41 12.99
C SER A 8 9.48 4.67 12.49
N TYR A 9 8.57 4.61 11.56
CA TYR A 9 7.84 5.80 11.12
C TYR A 9 6.43 5.40 10.71
N ASN A 10 5.53 6.36 10.68
CA ASN A 10 4.13 6.10 10.36
C ASN A 10 3.95 6.10 8.86
N CYS A 11 4.23 4.99 8.22
CA CYS A 11 4.14 4.90 6.77
C CYS A 11 2.70 4.98 6.28
N GLY A 12 1.74 4.55 7.07
CA GLY A 12 0.34 4.67 6.71
C GLY A 12 -0.07 6.12 6.57
N ARG A 13 0.43 6.96 7.46
CA ARG A 13 0.13 8.38 7.38
C ARG A 13 0.78 9.00 6.15
N GLU A 14 2.02 8.61 5.83
CA GLU A 14 2.70 9.14 4.67
C GLU A 14 1.96 8.75 3.39
N ALA A 15 1.50 7.53 3.32
CA ALA A 15 0.75 7.07 2.16
C ALA A 15 -0.57 7.82 2.03
N ALA A 16 -1.24 8.04 3.15
CA ALA A 16 -2.52 8.76 3.14
C ALA A 16 -2.33 10.21 2.70
N LEU A 17 -1.25 10.85 3.13
CA LEU A 17 -0.99 12.21 2.74
C LEU A 17 -0.67 12.30 1.24
N TRP A 18 0.07 11.34 0.74
CA TRP A 18 0.40 11.31 -0.67
C TRP A 18 -0.90 11.20 -1.49
N LEU A 19 -1.78 10.31 -1.09
CA LEU A 19 -3.02 10.12 -1.78
C LEU A 19 -3.89 11.36 -1.68
N LYS A 20 -3.98 11.95 -0.51
CA LYS A 20 -4.79 13.12 -0.31
C LYS A 20 -4.32 14.25 -1.22
N ASN A 21 -3.04 14.45 -1.35
CA ASN A 21 -2.51 15.50 -2.20
C ASN A 21 -2.88 15.26 -3.67
N TRP A 22 -2.93 14.02 -4.07
CA TRP A 22 -3.26 13.70 -5.44
C TRP A 22 -4.73 13.94 -5.75
N ILE A 23 -5.61 13.62 -4.87
CA ILE A 23 -7.04 13.71 -5.16
C ILE A 23 -7.69 15.01 -4.71
N THR A 24 -7.00 15.86 -3.97
CA THR A 24 -7.59 17.08 -3.47
C THR A 24 -8.14 18.00 -4.54
N THR A 25 -7.44 18.18 -5.60
CA THR A 25 -7.88 19.11 -6.60
C THR A 25 -8.38 18.45 -7.87
N ASN A 26 -8.46 17.16 -7.89
CA ASN A 26 -8.86 16.44 -9.09
C ASN A 26 -10.11 15.61 -8.88
N GLU A 27 -10.85 15.43 -9.93
CA GLU A 27 -12.04 14.66 -9.85
C GLU A 27 -11.68 13.21 -10.04
N LEU A 28 -12.06 12.37 -9.13
CA LEU A 28 -11.75 10.96 -9.20
C LEU A 28 -12.88 10.15 -9.78
N GLU A 29 -12.59 9.30 -10.72
CA GLU A 29 -13.61 8.47 -11.32
C GLU A 29 -13.28 7.02 -11.04
N CYS A 30 -14.19 6.28 -10.47
CA CYS A 30 -13.94 4.90 -10.11
C CYS A 30 -14.93 3.94 -10.77
N HIS A 31 -14.44 2.78 -11.14
CA HIS A 31 -15.28 1.74 -11.71
C HIS A 31 -15.21 0.55 -10.77
N VAL A 32 -16.34 0.17 -10.22
CA VAL A 32 -16.41 -0.93 -9.28
C VAL A 32 -16.41 -2.24 -10.05
N MET A 33 -15.47 -3.11 -9.73
CA MET A 33 -15.34 -4.37 -10.42
C MET A 33 -15.97 -5.50 -9.66
N GLN A 34 -15.94 -5.47 -8.37
CA GLN A 34 -16.50 -6.55 -7.57
C GLN A 34 -16.59 -6.15 -6.10
N ARG A 35 -17.06 -7.03 -5.26
CA ARG A 35 -17.09 -6.78 -3.83
C ARG A 35 -16.27 -7.85 -3.17
N ASP A 36 -15.57 -7.53 -2.09
CA ASP A 36 -14.78 -8.50 -1.41
C ASP A 36 -15.65 -9.26 -0.39
N ALA A 37 -15.09 -10.17 0.35
CA ALA A 37 -15.82 -10.99 1.29
C ALA A 37 -16.51 -10.18 2.39
N LYS A 38 -16.02 -8.99 2.68
CA LYS A 38 -16.62 -8.17 3.67
C LYS A 38 -17.62 -7.16 3.10
N GLY A 39 -17.89 -7.25 1.86
CA GLY A 39 -18.83 -6.34 1.22
C GLY A 39 -18.26 -5.03 0.71
N ASN A 40 -16.96 -4.85 0.82
CA ASN A 40 -16.33 -3.62 0.33
C ASN A 40 -16.27 -3.65 -1.19
N MET A 41 -16.43 -2.50 -1.79
CA MET A 41 -16.33 -2.42 -3.24
C MET A 41 -14.88 -2.37 -3.66
N VAL A 42 -14.52 -3.18 -4.62
CA VAL A 42 -13.18 -3.22 -5.16
C VAL A 42 -13.23 -2.68 -6.56
N GLY A 43 -12.47 -1.70 -6.87
CA GLY A 43 -12.53 -1.08 -8.18
C GLY A 43 -11.25 -0.39 -8.59
N THR A 44 -11.29 0.23 -9.75
CA THR A 44 -10.17 0.95 -10.28
C THR A 44 -10.56 2.41 -10.37
N CYS A 45 -9.72 3.27 -9.84
CA CYS A 45 -10.00 4.70 -9.86
C CYS A 45 -8.97 5.42 -10.69
N SER A 46 -9.36 6.47 -11.37
CA SER A 46 -8.44 7.24 -12.19
C SER A 46 -8.66 8.73 -12.08
N LEU A 47 -7.60 9.47 -12.40
CA LEU A 47 -7.66 10.90 -12.44
C LEU A 47 -7.29 11.19 -13.86
N GLY A 48 -8.27 11.48 -14.68
CA GLY A 48 -8.03 11.66 -16.10
C GLY A 48 -7.57 10.34 -16.68
N GLN A 49 -6.39 10.31 -17.28
CA GLN A 49 -5.93 9.09 -17.85
C GLN A 49 -5.02 8.34 -16.92
N TYR A 50 -4.82 8.80 -15.71
CA TYR A 50 -3.91 8.14 -14.81
C TYR A 50 -4.63 7.21 -13.85
N ASP A 51 -4.22 5.95 -13.81
CA ASP A 51 -4.78 4.98 -12.89
C ASP A 51 -4.19 5.27 -11.52
N LEU A 52 -5.04 5.59 -10.56
CA LEU A 52 -4.60 5.95 -9.23
C LEU A 52 -3.87 4.79 -8.54
N GLY A 53 -4.31 3.57 -8.77
CA GLY A 53 -3.65 2.40 -8.21
C GLY A 53 -2.22 2.28 -8.72
N ALA A 54 -2.04 2.47 -10.03
CA ALA A 54 -0.72 2.40 -10.62
C ALA A 54 0.17 3.51 -10.04
N ALA A 55 -0.38 4.70 -9.85
CA ALA A 55 0.38 5.81 -9.31
C ALA A 55 0.82 5.55 -7.87
N LEU A 56 -0.06 4.99 -7.06
CA LEU A 56 0.26 4.67 -5.68
C LEU A 56 1.35 3.61 -5.60
N VAL A 57 1.23 2.57 -6.41
CA VAL A 57 2.20 1.49 -6.41
C VAL A 57 3.54 1.99 -6.92
N ASN A 58 3.52 2.79 -7.98
CA ASN A 58 4.75 3.30 -8.56
C ASN A 58 5.45 4.28 -7.61
N ALA A 59 4.70 5.00 -6.80
CA ALA A 59 5.28 5.90 -5.80
C ALA A 59 5.77 5.15 -4.58
N GLY A 60 5.48 3.86 -4.49
CA GLY A 60 5.95 3.04 -3.39
C GLY A 60 5.09 3.07 -2.15
N TRP A 61 3.88 3.64 -2.21
CA TRP A 61 3.01 3.73 -1.05
C TRP A 61 1.92 2.68 -1.02
N ALA A 62 1.92 1.78 -1.99
CA ALA A 62 1.02 0.64 -1.99
C ALA A 62 1.75 -0.51 -2.64
N VAL A 63 1.33 -1.72 -2.39
CA VAL A 63 1.96 -2.90 -2.99
C VAL A 63 0.96 -3.57 -3.93
N ALA A 64 1.47 -4.29 -4.90
CA ALA A 64 0.62 -4.97 -5.87
C ALA A 64 0.02 -6.20 -5.21
N TYR A 65 -1.30 -6.34 -5.26
CA TYR A 65 -1.97 -7.49 -4.68
C TYR A 65 -2.30 -8.46 -5.81
N GLN A 66 -1.40 -9.36 -6.05
CA GLN A 66 -1.50 -10.24 -7.20
C GLN A 66 -2.66 -11.23 -7.16
N LYS A 67 -3.29 -11.34 -6.02
CA LYS A 67 -4.45 -12.20 -5.93
C LYS A 67 -5.57 -11.67 -6.81
N TYR A 68 -5.65 -10.36 -7.02
CA TYR A 68 -6.67 -9.80 -7.86
C TYR A 68 -6.17 -9.54 -9.28
N THR A 69 -4.97 -9.10 -9.46
CA THR A 69 -4.49 -8.76 -10.78
C THR A 69 -2.99 -8.60 -10.80
N ASP A 70 -2.37 -8.80 -11.95
CA ASP A 70 -0.94 -8.64 -12.09
C ASP A 70 -0.57 -7.31 -12.72
N ILE A 71 -1.54 -6.48 -13.08
CA ILE A 71 -1.24 -5.27 -13.84
C ILE A 71 -0.38 -4.28 -13.10
N TYR A 72 -0.33 -4.36 -11.77
CA TYR A 72 0.47 -3.40 -11.01
C TYR A 72 1.89 -3.90 -10.70
N VAL A 73 2.21 -5.11 -11.06
CA VAL A 73 3.52 -5.67 -10.77
C VAL A 73 4.67 -4.86 -11.38
N PRO A 74 4.58 -4.41 -12.63
CA PRO A 74 5.67 -3.62 -13.19
C PRO A 74 5.91 -2.31 -12.44
N TYR A 75 4.83 -1.71 -11.93
CA TYR A 75 4.95 -0.45 -11.20
C TYR A 75 5.62 -0.71 -9.84
N GLU A 76 5.31 -1.84 -9.23
CA GLU A 76 5.91 -2.19 -7.96
C GLU A 76 7.40 -2.43 -8.15
N ARG A 77 7.79 -3.06 -9.23
CA ARG A 77 9.19 -3.29 -9.50
C ARG A 77 9.94 -1.98 -9.66
N GLN A 78 9.32 -0.99 -10.30
CA GLN A 78 9.93 0.30 -10.47
C GLN A 78 10.13 0.95 -9.09
N ALA A 79 9.15 0.84 -8.21
CA ALA A 79 9.25 1.43 -6.89
C ALA A 79 10.36 0.74 -6.09
N GLN A 80 10.47 -0.58 -6.21
CA GLN A 80 11.49 -1.33 -5.51
C GLN A 80 12.88 -0.93 -5.99
N MET A 81 13.06 -0.88 -7.28
CA MET A 81 14.34 -0.55 -7.84
C MET A 81 14.80 0.85 -7.49
N ASN A 82 13.88 1.76 -7.40
CA ASN A 82 14.20 3.14 -7.10
C ASN A 82 14.03 3.47 -5.62
N LYS A 83 13.77 2.49 -4.80
CA LYS A 83 13.61 2.63 -3.36
C LYS A 83 12.65 3.75 -2.97
N ARG A 84 11.49 3.74 -3.57
CA ARG A 84 10.49 4.75 -3.31
C ARG A 84 9.58 4.37 -2.18
N GLY A 85 9.10 5.34 -1.44
CA GLY A 85 8.10 5.12 -0.40
C GLY A 85 8.48 4.02 0.58
N LEU A 86 7.66 3.01 0.71
CA LEU A 86 7.89 1.91 1.62
C LEU A 86 9.21 1.19 1.35
N TRP A 87 9.63 1.19 0.09
CA TRP A 87 10.81 0.43 -0.32
C TRP A 87 12.13 1.08 0.11
N GLN A 88 12.05 2.22 0.78
CA GLN A 88 13.23 2.86 1.33
C GLN A 88 13.68 2.13 2.57
N GLY A 89 12.84 1.37 3.19
CA GLY A 89 13.16 0.69 4.43
C GLY A 89 12.56 -0.69 4.44
N THR A 90 12.06 -1.13 5.58
CA THR A 90 11.46 -2.45 5.70
C THR A 90 10.05 -2.36 6.21
N PHE A 91 9.24 -3.30 5.84
CA PHE A 91 7.85 -3.35 6.26
C PHE A 91 7.33 -4.75 6.01
N TYR A 92 6.15 -5.04 6.55
CA TYR A 92 5.51 -6.32 6.28
C TYR A 92 4.49 -6.09 5.20
N MET A 93 4.27 -7.04 4.34
CA MET A 93 3.21 -6.93 3.36
C MET A 93 1.88 -6.85 4.10
N PRO A 94 0.92 -6.11 3.61
CA PRO A 94 -0.35 -5.92 4.31
C PRO A 94 -1.04 -7.22 4.69
N TRP A 95 -1.03 -8.20 3.81
CA TRP A 95 -1.69 -9.47 4.10
C TRP A 95 -0.95 -10.25 5.19
N ASP A 96 0.36 -10.10 5.27
CA ASP A 96 1.14 -10.76 6.32
C ASP A 96 0.88 -10.08 7.66
N TRP A 97 0.77 -8.76 7.65
CA TRP A 97 0.48 -8.02 8.85
C TRP A 97 -0.88 -8.43 9.40
N ARG A 98 -1.87 -8.53 8.54
CA ARG A 98 -3.20 -8.94 8.98
C ARG A 98 -3.22 -10.35 9.54
N ALA A 99 -2.45 -11.26 8.94
CA ALA A 99 -2.38 -12.61 9.42
C ALA A 99 -1.75 -12.66 10.81
N MET A 100 -0.77 -11.82 11.05
CA MET A 100 -0.12 -11.77 12.34
C MET A 100 -1.03 -11.19 13.41
N GLN A 101 -1.92 -10.27 13.04
CA GLN A 101 -2.82 -9.70 14.00
C GLN A 101 -3.74 -10.73 14.57
N GLY A 102 -4.12 -11.68 13.80
CA GLY A 102 -5.01 -12.68 14.30
C GLY A 102 -4.34 -13.63 15.23
N LYS A 103 -3.06 -13.73 15.20
CA LYS A 103 -2.44 -14.60 16.05
C LYS A 103 -2.02 -14.11 17.33
N LYS A 104 -2.14 -13.21 17.68
CA LYS A 104 -1.79 -12.83 18.94
C LYS A 104 -0.46 -12.57 19.28
N PRO A 105 -0.22 -12.16 20.06
CA PRO A 105 0.87 -11.81 20.61
C PRO A 105 2.14 -12.27 20.51
N LYS A 106 2.44 -13.21 20.53
CA LYS A 106 3.62 -13.67 20.53
C LYS A 106 4.47 -12.98 19.69
N ILE A 107 4.12 -12.27 18.92
CA ILE A 107 4.86 -11.64 18.07
C ILE A 107 5.60 -10.60 18.47
N LYS A 108 5.50 -10.06 19.37
CA LYS A 108 6.12 -9.02 19.75
C LYS A 108 7.43 -8.93 19.36
N VAL A 109 7.99 -9.68 19.12
CA VAL A 109 9.26 -9.67 18.81
C VAL A 109 9.69 -9.04 17.71
N ILE A 110 9.19 -8.86 16.87
CA ILE A 110 9.61 -8.33 15.77
C ILE A 110 10.18 -7.19 15.72
N LYS A 111 10.62 -6.72 16.24
CA LYS A 111 11.16 -5.64 16.26
C LYS A 111 11.55 -4.83 15.18
N PRO A 112 12.30 -4.91 14.59
CA PRO A 112 12.80 -4.04 13.65
C PRO A 112 11.88 -3.65 12.65
N LYS A 113 11.09 -4.33 12.33
CA LYS A 113 10.33 -4.00 11.32
C LYS A 113 9.13 -3.58 11.71
N SER A 114 8.81 -2.67 12.12
CA SER A 114 7.63 -2.37 12.60
C SER A 114 6.72 -2.10 11.63
N ARG A 115 5.76 -1.99 11.74
CA ARG A 115 4.93 -1.77 10.79
C ARG A 115 3.68 -1.22 11.15
N LYS A 116 3.04 -0.63 10.53
CA LYS A 116 1.93 -0.08 10.78
C LYS A 116 1.13 -0.61 9.77
N LYS A 117 0.04 -0.79 9.85
CA LYS A 117 -0.74 -1.33 8.92
C LYS A 117 -0.67 -0.58 7.72
N GLY A 118 -0.65 -1.01 6.75
CA GLY A 118 -0.44 -0.38 5.56
C GLY A 118 -1.49 0.27 5.02
N ILE A 119 -1.52 0.67 4.00
CA ILE A 119 -2.41 1.43 3.47
C ILE A 119 -3.33 0.86 2.68
N LEU A 120 -3.32 0.67 1.70
CA LEU A 120 -4.26 0.21 0.91
C LEU A 120 -3.98 -0.98 0.48
N ASP A 121 -4.54 -1.91 0.68
CA ASP A 121 -4.18 -3.02 0.20
C ASP A 121 -5.07 -3.18 -0.76
N LEU A 122 -4.84 -2.98 -1.79
CA LEU A 122 -5.69 -3.13 -2.85
C LEU A 122 -6.20 -4.39 -3.11
#